data_132783690a47a9276e9485e49d9a1797
#
_entry.id   132783690a47a9276e9485e49d9a1797
#
_cell.length_a   1.000
_cell.length_b   1.000
_cell.length_c   1.000
_cell.angle_alpha   90.00
_cell.angle_beta   90.00
_cell.angle_gamma   90.00
#
_symmetry.space_group_name_H-M   'P 1'
#
loop_
_entity.id
_entity.type
_entity.pdbx_description
1 polymer ?
#
loop_
_entity_poly.entity_id
_entity_poly.type
_entity_poly.pdbx_seq_one_letter_code
_entity_poly.pdbx_strand_id
1 'polypeptide(L)'
;MTITTMDDAGHDHHDRSVDRRSFLKTGAAAGAAAAVATTATTASAHHDPDAYAPPAKGALPQTGFTLDRPRTALVVTDPQIDFLSPQGVTWGVVGASVEHHGTVANIGRLFAAAKSAGMTTVISPHYYYPTDKGWKFGGPLEKLMHALGMFDRASPYEISGFVGSGADFMPEYKDYIHDGKTIICSPHKVYGPQANDLVLQLRKARIDQVILAGMSANLCVESHLRDLLEQGFEVAVVKDATAAAMLPEGDGYQAAIINFRYIANALWSTEEAVKQILGKA
;
A
#
# COMPACT_ATOMS: atom_id res chain seq x y z
N MET A 1 29.44 -51.78 29.27
CA MET A 1 29.67 -50.52 28.53
C MET A 1 28.42 -49.69 28.71
N THR A 2 28.46 -48.75 29.64
CA THR A 2 27.32 -48.07 30.24
C THR A 2 27.08 -46.78 29.43
N ILE A 3 25.90 -46.60 28.85
CA ILE A 3 25.49 -45.39 28.17
C ILE A 3 24.67 -44.52 29.11
N THR A 4 25.21 -43.37 29.46
CA THR A 4 24.59 -42.34 30.31
C THR A 4 23.66 -41.51 29.47
N THR A 5 22.41 -41.42 29.87
CA THR A 5 21.38 -40.51 29.31
C THR A 5 21.59 -39.10 29.83
N MET A 6 21.70 -38.12 28.96
CA MET A 6 21.67 -36.68 29.32
C MET A 6 20.26 -36.18 29.32
N ASP A 7 19.91 -35.42 30.36
CA ASP A 7 18.61 -34.77 30.60
C ASP A 7 18.29 -33.73 29.57
N ASP A 8 17.05 -33.76 29.17
CA ASP A 8 16.37 -32.77 28.28
C ASP A 8 15.91 -31.57 29.14
N ALA A 9 16.55 -30.42 28.96
CA ALA A 9 16.16 -29.18 29.62
C ALA A 9 15.02 -28.53 28.81
N GLY A 10 13.81 -28.62 29.34
CA GLY A 10 12.62 -28.03 28.81
C GLY A 10 12.74 -26.50 28.54
N HIS A 11 12.58 -26.11 27.30
CA HIS A 11 12.40 -24.72 26.92
C HIS A 11 10.90 -24.38 26.97
N ASP A 12 10.55 -23.64 28.00
CA ASP A 12 9.23 -23.07 28.19
C ASP A 12 8.97 -21.99 27.10
N HIS A 13 8.27 -22.34 26.04
CA HIS A 13 7.75 -21.40 25.05
C HIS A 13 6.54 -20.68 25.62
N HIS A 14 6.76 -19.55 26.28
CA HIS A 14 5.68 -18.59 26.52
C HIS A 14 5.14 -18.06 25.19
N ASP A 15 4.07 -18.69 24.74
CA ASP A 15 3.20 -18.19 23.68
C ASP A 15 2.50 -16.92 24.18
N ARG A 16 3.08 -15.76 23.88
CA ARG A 16 2.42 -14.46 24.04
C ARG A 16 1.60 -14.19 22.76
N SER A 17 0.40 -14.75 22.75
CA SER A 17 -0.60 -14.32 21.76
C SER A 17 -0.88 -12.82 21.96
N VAL A 18 -0.40 -12.00 21.05
CA VAL A 18 -0.73 -10.57 21.03
C VAL A 18 -2.18 -10.44 20.59
N ASP A 19 -3.05 -10.00 21.49
CA ASP A 19 -4.46 -9.76 21.18
C ASP A 19 -4.57 -8.65 20.09
N ARG A 20 -5.05 -9.05 18.93
CA ARG A 20 -5.22 -8.19 17.73
C ARG A 20 -6.06 -6.93 18.00
N ARG A 21 -6.93 -6.96 19.01
CA ARG A 21 -7.81 -5.83 19.37
C ARG A 21 -7.17 -4.86 20.35
N SER A 22 -6.20 -5.28 21.16
CA SER A 22 -5.57 -4.41 22.14
C SER A 22 -4.48 -3.53 21.55
N PHE A 23 -3.81 -3.96 20.47
CA PHE A 23 -2.78 -3.13 19.84
C PHE A 23 -3.35 -1.82 19.23
N LEU A 24 -4.55 -1.89 18.65
CA LEU A 24 -5.21 -0.71 18.07
C LEU A 24 -5.80 0.23 19.14
N LYS A 25 -5.98 -0.25 20.39
CA LYS A 25 -6.48 0.57 21.50
C LYS A 25 -5.36 1.20 22.36
N THR A 26 -4.14 0.66 22.32
CA THR A 26 -3.01 1.16 23.12
C THR A 26 -2.31 2.37 22.52
N GLY A 27 -2.58 2.74 21.29
CA GLY A 27 -2.16 4.04 20.72
C GLY A 27 -2.84 5.24 21.39
N ALA A 28 -3.88 5.02 22.24
CA ALA A 28 -4.64 6.07 22.90
C ALA A 28 -4.59 6.05 24.44
N ALA A 29 -3.87 5.11 25.08
CA ALA A 29 -3.89 5.00 26.53
C ALA A 29 -2.59 4.42 27.12
N ALA A 30 -1.52 5.19 27.08
CA ALA A 30 -0.36 4.98 27.97
C ALA A 30 0.14 6.33 28.49
N GLY A 31 -0.64 6.90 29.38
CA GLY A 31 -0.32 8.15 30.06
C GLY A 31 -0.99 8.23 31.41
N ALA A 32 -0.59 7.40 32.38
CA ALA A 32 -0.84 7.68 33.80
C ALA A 32 0.10 6.84 34.67
N ALA A 33 1.19 7.43 35.09
CA ALA A 33 1.68 7.45 36.46
C ALA A 33 3.17 7.82 36.53
N ALA A 34 3.45 9.08 36.70
CA ALA A 34 4.51 9.57 37.64
C ALA A 34 4.40 11.10 37.64
N ALA A 35 3.88 11.66 38.74
CA ALA A 35 3.88 13.07 38.98
C ALA A 35 5.30 13.56 39.26
N VAL A 36 5.90 14.21 38.26
CA VAL A 36 6.93 15.23 38.49
C VAL A 36 6.43 16.46 37.78
N ALA A 37 6.09 17.49 38.56
CA ALA A 37 5.67 18.78 38.05
C ALA A 37 6.85 19.46 37.40
N THR A 38 6.98 19.26 36.11
CA THR A 38 7.67 20.17 35.19
C THR A 38 6.59 20.68 34.26
N THR A 39 6.45 22.01 34.19
CA THR A 39 5.61 22.71 33.22
C THR A 39 6.08 22.34 31.80
N ALA A 40 5.65 21.20 31.36
CA ALA A 40 5.75 20.85 29.95
C ALA A 40 4.71 21.71 29.23
N THR A 41 5.18 22.78 28.62
CA THR A 41 4.45 23.39 27.52
C THR A 41 4.20 22.28 26.53
N THR A 42 2.98 21.75 26.49
CA THR A 42 2.53 20.90 25.41
C THR A 42 2.59 21.74 24.16
N ALA A 43 3.70 21.69 23.44
CA ALA A 43 3.72 22.04 22.05
C ALA A 43 2.76 21.03 21.38
N SER A 44 1.48 21.40 21.30
CA SER A 44 0.58 20.85 20.32
C SER A 44 1.31 21.05 19.01
N ALA A 45 1.79 19.98 18.41
CA ALA A 45 2.25 20.02 17.04
C ALA A 45 1.01 20.46 16.25
N HIS A 46 0.88 21.77 16.03
CA HIS A 46 -0.09 22.29 15.09
C HIS A 46 0.28 21.68 13.75
N HIS A 47 -0.47 20.66 13.35
CA HIS A 47 -0.45 20.17 12.00
C HIS A 47 -0.98 21.33 11.16
N ASP A 48 -0.05 22.08 10.55
CA ASP A 48 -0.39 23.12 9.57
C ASP A 48 -0.74 22.39 8.27
N PRO A 49 -2.03 22.27 7.91
CA PRO A 49 -2.40 21.58 6.68
C PRO A 49 -1.83 22.26 5.44
N ASP A 50 -1.48 23.55 5.55
CA ASP A 50 -0.89 24.32 4.45
C ASP A 50 0.62 24.13 4.32
N ALA A 51 1.30 23.63 5.36
CA ALA A 51 2.77 23.40 5.32
C ALA A 51 3.20 22.46 4.19
N TYR A 52 2.31 21.59 3.75
CA TYR A 52 2.54 20.60 2.68
C TYR A 52 1.70 20.87 1.43
N ALA A 53 1.00 21.98 1.37
CA ALA A 53 0.25 22.38 0.18
C ALA A 53 1.18 22.50 -1.03
N PRO A 54 0.68 22.22 -2.25
CA PRO A 54 1.47 22.46 -3.44
C PRO A 54 1.90 23.92 -3.51
N PRO A 55 3.17 24.22 -3.79
CA PRO A 55 3.57 25.61 -3.98
C PRO A 55 2.84 26.20 -5.18
N ALA A 56 2.43 27.47 -5.09
CA ALA A 56 1.77 28.16 -6.21
C ALA A 56 2.64 28.19 -7.48
N LYS A 57 3.97 28.14 -7.31
CA LYS A 57 4.93 28.01 -8.39
C LYS A 57 6.00 26.99 -7.96
N GLY A 58 6.05 25.87 -8.67
CA GLY A 58 7.09 24.87 -8.47
C GLY A 58 8.47 25.36 -8.96
N ALA A 59 9.53 24.87 -8.30
CA ALA A 59 10.90 25.14 -8.70
C ALA A 59 11.44 24.10 -9.72
N LEU A 60 10.84 22.91 -9.74
CA LEU A 60 11.25 21.84 -10.63
C LEU A 60 10.69 22.03 -12.05
N PRO A 61 11.43 21.62 -13.08
CA PRO A 61 10.93 21.68 -14.45
C PRO A 61 9.69 20.78 -14.59
N GLN A 62 8.72 21.26 -15.38
CA GLN A 62 7.58 20.44 -15.76
C GLN A 62 8.02 19.48 -16.87
N THR A 63 8.03 18.18 -16.60
CA THR A 63 8.40 17.15 -17.58
C THR A 63 7.23 16.81 -18.50
N GLY A 64 6.00 17.01 -17.99
CA GLY A 64 4.77 16.63 -18.67
C GLY A 64 4.57 15.11 -18.70
N PHE A 65 3.32 14.70 -18.81
CA PHE A 65 2.92 13.32 -19.06
C PHE A 65 1.79 13.38 -20.09
N THR A 66 2.11 13.04 -21.33
CA THR A 66 1.11 12.93 -22.40
C THR A 66 0.72 11.48 -22.52
N LEU A 67 -0.54 11.16 -22.18
CA LEU A 67 -1.02 9.80 -22.16
C LEU A 67 -1.15 9.24 -23.59
N ASP A 68 -0.43 8.15 -23.85
CA ASP A 68 -0.56 7.31 -25.06
C ASP A 68 -1.20 5.97 -24.65
N ARG A 69 -2.52 5.83 -24.84
CA ARG A 69 -3.27 4.67 -24.35
C ARG A 69 -2.69 3.30 -24.72
N PRO A 70 -2.27 3.05 -25.96
CA PRO A 70 -1.64 1.78 -26.34
C PRO A 70 -0.39 1.42 -25.54
N ARG A 71 0.31 2.42 -25.01
CA ARG A 71 1.55 2.28 -24.25
C ARG A 71 1.36 2.50 -22.76
N THR A 72 0.14 2.78 -22.31
CA THR A 72 -0.17 3.11 -20.90
C THR A 72 -0.93 1.98 -20.22
N ALA A 73 -0.55 1.65 -18.98
CA ALA A 73 -1.33 0.77 -18.10
C ALA A 73 -1.80 1.50 -16.86
N LEU A 74 -3.00 1.17 -16.39
CA LEU A 74 -3.39 1.41 -15.00
C LEU A 74 -2.80 0.32 -14.13
N VAL A 75 -1.94 0.67 -13.17
CA VAL A 75 -1.39 -0.22 -12.16
C VAL A 75 -1.98 0.13 -10.80
N VAL A 76 -2.60 -0.84 -10.15
CA VAL A 76 -3.14 -0.68 -8.79
C VAL A 76 -2.43 -1.63 -7.85
N THR A 77 -1.73 -1.06 -6.86
CA THR A 77 -1.06 -1.83 -5.81
C THR A 77 -2.01 -2.11 -4.67
N ASP A 78 -1.97 -3.30 -4.13
CA ASP A 78 -2.65 -3.73 -2.91
C ASP A 78 -4.14 -3.30 -2.79
N PRO A 79 -5.00 -3.56 -3.82
CA PRO A 79 -6.42 -3.21 -3.74
C PRO A 79 -7.19 -4.20 -2.85
N GLN A 80 -6.67 -4.43 -1.65
CA GLN A 80 -7.01 -5.55 -0.76
C GLN A 80 -7.76 -5.09 0.49
N ILE A 81 -8.56 -6.00 1.04
CA ILE A 81 -9.44 -5.77 2.20
C ILE A 81 -8.67 -5.24 3.41
N ASP A 82 -7.47 -5.77 3.69
CA ASP A 82 -6.68 -5.36 4.86
C ASP A 82 -6.36 -3.86 4.88
N PHE A 83 -6.26 -3.23 3.73
CA PHE A 83 -6.04 -1.78 3.63
C PHE A 83 -7.34 -0.97 3.48
N LEU A 84 -8.27 -1.44 2.66
CA LEU A 84 -9.33 -0.60 2.10
C LEU A 84 -10.70 -0.82 2.74
N SER A 85 -10.84 -1.84 3.61
CA SER A 85 -12.10 -2.15 4.28
C SER A 85 -12.06 -1.81 5.77
N PRO A 86 -13.19 -1.34 6.35
CA PRO A 86 -13.35 -1.22 7.80
C PRO A 86 -13.09 -2.52 8.58
N GLN A 87 -13.16 -3.68 7.93
CA GLN A 87 -12.84 -4.99 8.50
C GLN A 87 -11.36 -5.35 8.38
N GLY A 88 -10.57 -4.59 7.62
CA GLY A 88 -9.15 -4.82 7.42
C GLY A 88 -8.33 -4.56 8.69
N VAL A 89 -7.25 -5.33 8.87
CA VAL A 89 -6.45 -5.27 10.11
C VAL A 89 -5.72 -3.94 10.29
N THR A 90 -5.56 -3.16 9.24
CA THR A 90 -4.90 -1.84 9.30
C THR A 90 -5.86 -0.65 9.35
N TRP A 91 -7.17 -0.89 9.31
CA TRP A 91 -8.17 0.19 9.24
C TRP A 91 -8.01 1.23 10.35
N GLY A 92 -7.66 0.79 11.56
CA GLY A 92 -7.45 1.69 12.71
C GLY A 92 -6.37 2.77 12.50
N VAL A 93 -5.48 2.59 11.52
CA VAL A 93 -4.38 3.54 11.24
C VAL A 93 -4.45 4.14 9.84
N VAL A 94 -5.13 3.49 8.88
CA VAL A 94 -5.26 4.01 7.51
C VAL A 94 -6.66 4.53 7.20
N GLY A 95 -7.70 4.08 7.92
CA GLY A 95 -9.10 4.31 7.58
C GLY A 95 -9.46 5.79 7.44
N ALA A 96 -9.02 6.63 8.37
CA ALA A 96 -9.26 8.07 8.29
C ALA A 96 -8.69 8.70 7.01
N SER A 97 -7.50 8.28 6.57
CA SER A 97 -6.89 8.73 5.32
C SER A 97 -7.64 8.18 4.10
N VAL A 98 -8.04 6.91 4.12
CA VAL A 98 -8.83 6.28 3.05
C VAL A 98 -10.17 6.99 2.85
N GLU A 99 -10.87 7.30 3.93
CA GLU A 99 -12.14 8.03 3.89
C GLU A 99 -11.96 9.48 3.44
N HIS A 100 -10.96 10.18 3.99
CA HIS A 100 -10.69 11.58 3.65
C HIS A 100 -10.43 11.79 2.15
N HIS A 101 -9.68 10.90 1.53
CA HIS A 101 -9.35 10.97 0.11
C HIS A 101 -10.39 10.29 -0.79
N GLY A 102 -11.37 9.59 -0.23
CA GLY A 102 -12.34 8.80 -1.01
C GLY A 102 -11.68 7.68 -1.82
N THR A 103 -10.57 7.14 -1.31
CA THR A 103 -9.64 6.26 -2.04
C THR A 103 -10.35 5.06 -2.67
N VAL A 104 -11.27 4.42 -1.95
CA VAL A 104 -12.00 3.25 -2.46
C VAL A 104 -12.82 3.61 -3.71
N ALA A 105 -13.62 4.67 -3.62
CA ALA A 105 -14.44 5.12 -4.75
C ALA A 105 -13.58 5.59 -5.93
N ASN A 106 -12.47 6.26 -5.65
CA ASN A 106 -11.55 6.78 -6.66
C ASN A 106 -10.82 5.67 -7.42
N ILE A 107 -10.35 4.63 -6.74
CA ILE A 107 -9.80 3.42 -7.40
C ILE A 107 -10.87 2.77 -8.31
N GLY A 108 -12.11 2.65 -7.83
CA GLY A 108 -13.22 2.13 -8.64
C GLY A 108 -13.47 2.96 -9.91
N ARG A 109 -13.42 4.29 -9.82
CA ARG A 109 -13.54 5.20 -10.98
C ARG A 109 -12.39 5.00 -11.99
N LEU A 110 -11.17 4.79 -11.51
CA LEU A 110 -10.02 4.49 -12.39
C LEU A 110 -10.20 3.15 -13.11
N PHE A 111 -10.63 2.09 -12.42
CA PHE A 111 -10.94 0.81 -13.05
C PHE A 111 -11.99 0.98 -14.14
N ALA A 112 -13.12 1.62 -13.82
CA ALA A 112 -14.20 1.85 -14.78
C ALA A 112 -13.73 2.61 -16.01
N ALA A 113 -12.94 3.67 -15.84
CA ALA A 113 -12.40 4.46 -16.93
C ALA A 113 -11.42 3.64 -17.80
N ALA A 114 -10.46 2.94 -17.16
CA ALA A 114 -9.48 2.12 -17.88
C ALA A 114 -10.15 1.02 -18.69
N LYS A 115 -11.12 0.31 -18.11
CA LYS A 115 -11.87 -0.75 -18.81
C LYS A 115 -12.72 -0.19 -19.96
N SER A 116 -13.39 0.94 -19.75
CA SER A 116 -14.17 1.61 -20.81
C SER A 116 -13.29 2.06 -21.98
N ALA A 117 -12.06 2.47 -21.68
CA ALA A 117 -11.09 2.89 -22.70
C ALA A 117 -10.32 1.73 -23.36
N GLY A 118 -10.55 0.49 -22.93
CA GLY A 118 -9.77 -0.68 -23.38
C GLY A 118 -8.30 -0.63 -23.00
N MET A 119 -7.96 0.11 -21.92
CA MET A 119 -6.59 0.27 -21.44
C MET A 119 -6.13 -0.97 -20.67
N THR A 120 -4.86 -1.33 -20.79
CA THR A 120 -4.24 -2.37 -19.99
C THR A 120 -4.38 -2.06 -18.50
N THR A 121 -4.88 -3.04 -17.74
CA THR A 121 -5.05 -2.92 -16.29
C THR A 121 -4.22 -4.01 -15.59
N VAL A 122 -3.49 -3.63 -14.56
CA VAL A 122 -2.55 -4.51 -13.85
C VAL A 122 -2.74 -4.36 -12.35
N ILE A 123 -2.74 -5.46 -11.64
CA ILE A 123 -2.78 -5.52 -10.18
C ILE A 123 -1.45 -6.05 -9.67
N SER A 124 -0.85 -5.36 -8.71
CA SER A 124 0.33 -5.79 -7.97
C SER A 124 -0.07 -6.08 -6.52
N PRO A 125 -0.44 -7.33 -6.18
CA PRO A 125 -0.94 -7.66 -4.85
C PRO A 125 0.17 -7.97 -3.86
N HIS A 126 -0.13 -7.89 -2.57
CA HIS A 126 0.74 -8.27 -1.48
C HIS A 126 0.22 -9.53 -0.79
N TYR A 127 1.02 -10.59 -0.71
CA TYR A 127 0.67 -11.78 0.06
C TYR A 127 1.85 -12.26 0.88
N TYR A 128 1.59 -12.67 2.13
CA TYR A 128 2.50 -13.43 2.95
C TYR A 128 2.05 -14.88 3.04
N TYR A 129 3.02 -15.79 2.92
CA TYR A 129 2.82 -17.23 3.13
C TYR A 129 3.40 -17.63 4.49
N PRO A 130 3.04 -18.80 5.04
CA PRO A 130 3.56 -19.26 6.33
C PRO A 130 5.08 -19.26 6.43
N THR A 131 5.77 -19.56 5.33
CA THR A 131 7.24 -19.56 5.26
C THR A 131 7.85 -18.16 5.44
N ASP A 132 7.14 -17.12 5.03
CA ASP A 132 7.63 -15.74 5.13
C ASP A 132 7.70 -15.27 6.60
N LYS A 133 6.83 -15.81 7.45
CA LYS A 133 6.88 -15.58 8.92
C LYS A 133 8.14 -16.13 9.58
N GLY A 134 8.86 -17.03 8.92
CA GLY A 134 10.13 -17.58 9.36
C GLY A 134 11.34 -16.70 9.04
N TRP A 135 11.17 -15.54 8.43
CA TRP A 135 12.29 -14.65 8.10
C TRP A 135 13.07 -14.22 9.33
N LYS A 136 14.40 -14.27 9.22
CA LYS A 136 15.30 -13.94 10.33
C LYS A 136 15.55 -12.44 10.45
N PHE A 137 15.38 -11.70 9.36
CA PHE A 137 15.54 -10.26 9.27
C PHE A 137 14.22 -9.63 8.84
N GLY A 138 13.96 -8.42 9.28
CA GLY A 138 12.78 -7.65 8.92
C GLY A 138 12.77 -6.34 9.67
N GLY A 139 12.28 -5.29 9.02
CA GLY A 139 12.06 -3.98 9.62
C GLY A 139 10.89 -3.98 10.62
N PRO A 140 10.70 -2.89 11.36
CA PRO A 140 9.62 -2.79 12.35
C PRO A 140 8.24 -3.05 11.77
N LEU A 141 7.94 -2.49 10.58
CA LEU A 141 6.64 -2.64 9.94
C LEU A 141 6.41 -4.06 9.43
N GLU A 142 7.42 -4.74 8.85
CA GLU A 142 7.29 -6.14 8.43
C GLU A 142 6.95 -7.04 9.61
N LYS A 143 7.64 -6.84 10.75
CA LYS A 143 7.35 -7.58 11.99
C LYS A 143 5.92 -7.34 12.47
N LEU A 144 5.45 -6.09 12.39
CA LEU A 144 4.07 -5.74 12.75
C LEU A 144 3.07 -6.40 11.82
N MET A 145 3.26 -6.33 10.50
CA MET A 145 2.39 -6.97 9.51
C MET A 145 2.28 -8.47 9.74
N HIS A 146 3.39 -9.15 10.00
CA HIS A 146 3.41 -10.57 10.33
C HIS A 146 2.66 -10.88 11.64
N ALA A 147 2.82 -10.05 12.66
CA ALA A 147 2.12 -10.21 13.95
C ALA A 147 0.60 -10.03 13.83
N LEU A 148 0.15 -9.10 12.98
CA LEU A 148 -1.26 -8.86 12.72
C LEU A 148 -1.89 -9.89 11.78
N GLY A 149 -1.09 -10.68 11.07
CA GLY A 149 -1.55 -11.58 10.02
C GLY A 149 -2.06 -10.81 8.78
N MET A 150 -1.49 -9.63 8.52
CA MET A 150 -1.83 -8.82 7.37
C MET A 150 -1.44 -9.54 6.07
N PHE A 151 -2.36 -9.59 5.11
CA PHE A 151 -2.19 -10.25 3.81
C PHE A 151 -1.82 -11.74 3.89
N ASP A 152 -2.13 -12.40 5.00
CA ASP A 152 -1.85 -13.82 5.16
C ASP A 152 -2.62 -14.65 4.17
N ARG A 153 -1.91 -15.57 3.52
CA ARG A 153 -2.45 -16.57 2.61
C ARG A 153 -1.82 -17.93 2.89
N ALA A 154 -2.61 -19.00 2.87
CA ALA A 154 -2.13 -20.33 3.22
C ALA A 154 -1.02 -20.84 2.28
N SER A 155 -1.17 -20.62 0.97
CA SER A 155 -0.15 -20.90 -0.04
C SER A 155 -0.53 -20.28 -1.38
N PRO A 156 0.36 -20.29 -2.40
CA PRO A 156 0.03 -19.83 -3.75
C PRO A 156 -1.10 -20.62 -4.40
N TYR A 157 -1.25 -21.89 -4.04
CA TYR A 157 -2.18 -22.84 -4.67
C TYR A 157 -3.44 -23.10 -3.84
N GLU A 158 -3.46 -22.69 -2.58
CA GLU A 158 -4.59 -22.90 -1.68
C GLU A 158 -5.45 -21.66 -1.63
N ILE A 159 -6.74 -21.83 -1.96
CA ILE A 159 -7.74 -20.75 -1.94
C ILE A 159 -8.72 -20.90 -0.78
N SER A 160 -8.64 -21.98 -0.01
CA SER A 160 -9.46 -22.16 1.19
C SER A 160 -9.15 -21.08 2.21
N GLY A 161 -10.19 -20.40 2.71
CA GLY A 161 -10.05 -19.28 3.63
C GLY A 161 -9.50 -17.98 3.02
N PHE A 162 -9.21 -17.95 1.70
CA PHE A 162 -8.75 -16.74 1.04
C PHE A 162 -9.90 -15.78 0.71
N VAL A 163 -11.00 -16.31 0.17
CA VAL A 163 -12.14 -15.49 -0.25
C VAL A 163 -12.75 -14.77 0.96
N GLY A 164 -12.81 -13.45 0.89
CA GLY A 164 -13.28 -12.59 1.96
C GLY A 164 -12.29 -12.39 3.12
N SER A 165 -11.08 -12.95 3.05
CA SER A 165 -10.01 -12.66 4.00
C SER A 165 -9.44 -11.24 3.78
N GLY A 166 -8.60 -10.76 4.72
CA GLY A 166 -7.91 -9.49 4.57
C GLY A 166 -7.00 -9.42 3.33
N ALA A 167 -6.48 -10.57 2.90
CA ALA A 167 -5.64 -10.68 1.72
C ALA A 167 -6.43 -10.68 0.38
N ASP A 168 -7.74 -10.89 0.42
CA ASP A 168 -8.59 -10.86 -0.78
C ASP A 168 -8.77 -9.43 -1.30
N PHE A 169 -9.10 -9.31 -2.57
CA PHE A 169 -9.42 -8.01 -3.18
C PHE A 169 -10.73 -7.45 -2.65
N MET A 170 -10.83 -6.11 -2.64
CA MET A 170 -12.10 -5.45 -2.31
C MET A 170 -13.23 -5.96 -3.20
N PRO A 171 -14.41 -6.26 -2.62
CA PRO A 171 -15.54 -6.79 -3.40
C PRO A 171 -15.91 -5.92 -4.60
N GLU A 172 -15.84 -4.60 -4.46
CA GLU A 172 -16.19 -3.62 -5.49
C GLU A 172 -15.28 -3.67 -6.72
N TYR A 173 -14.09 -4.28 -6.60
CA TYR A 173 -13.14 -4.33 -7.71
C TYR A 173 -13.10 -5.69 -8.40
N LYS A 174 -13.71 -6.72 -7.84
CA LYS A 174 -13.58 -8.10 -8.34
C LYS A 174 -14.02 -8.27 -9.78
N ASP A 175 -15.10 -7.60 -10.19
CA ASP A 175 -15.58 -7.66 -11.56
C ASP A 175 -14.58 -7.08 -12.57
N TYR A 176 -13.79 -6.07 -12.16
CA TYR A 176 -12.70 -5.52 -12.98
C TYR A 176 -11.45 -6.39 -12.96
N ILE A 177 -11.15 -7.01 -11.82
CA ILE A 177 -9.92 -7.77 -11.61
C ILE A 177 -10.03 -9.17 -12.24
N HIS A 178 -11.18 -9.83 -12.08
CA HIS A 178 -11.41 -11.20 -12.54
C HIS A 178 -12.10 -11.29 -13.91
N ASP A 179 -12.01 -10.25 -14.73
CA ASP A 179 -12.63 -10.19 -16.08
C ASP A 179 -11.88 -10.99 -17.17
N GLY A 180 -10.81 -11.68 -16.80
CA GLY A 180 -9.96 -12.44 -17.71
C GLY A 180 -9.06 -11.60 -18.62
N LYS A 181 -9.05 -10.25 -18.43
CA LYS A 181 -8.22 -9.30 -19.21
C LYS A 181 -7.25 -8.53 -18.34
N THR A 182 -7.55 -8.39 -17.05
CA THR A 182 -6.66 -7.76 -16.07
C THR A 182 -5.47 -8.67 -15.78
N ILE A 183 -4.28 -8.11 -15.85
CA ILE A 183 -3.05 -8.81 -15.44
C ILE A 183 -2.98 -8.77 -13.91
N ILE A 184 -2.93 -9.94 -13.29
CA ILE A 184 -2.69 -10.06 -11.84
C ILE A 184 -1.26 -10.58 -11.70
N CYS A 185 -0.36 -9.72 -11.21
CA CYS A 185 1.03 -10.08 -10.99
C CYS A 185 1.20 -11.08 -9.85
N SER A 186 2.31 -11.79 -9.85
CA SER A 186 2.80 -12.49 -8.66
C SER A 186 2.90 -11.51 -7.49
N PRO A 187 2.69 -11.94 -6.25
CA PRO A 187 2.69 -11.01 -5.13
C PRO A 187 4.07 -10.41 -4.90
N HIS A 188 4.12 -9.13 -4.59
CA HIS A 188 5.28 -8.55 -3.93
C HIS A 188 5.27 -8.91 -2.43
N LYS A 189 6.42 -8.79 -1.77
CA LYS A 189 6.61 -9.34 -0.42
C LYS A 189 6.85 -8.30 0.66
N VAL A 190 7.40 -7.16 0.32
CA VAL A 190 7.67 -6.10 1.29
C VAL A 190 7.00 -4.82 0.81
N TYR A 191 7.63 -4.02 -0.05
CA TYR A 191 7.03 -2.76 -0.50
C TYR A 191 7.02 -2.62 -2.02
N GLY A 192 8.11 -2.95 -2.68
CA GLY A 192 8.27 -2.72 -4.10
C GLY A 192 8.08 -3.96 -4.96
N PRO A 193 8.03 -3.77 -6.28
CA PRO A 193 7.78 -4.86 -7.23
C PRO A 193 9.02 -5.69 -7.57
N GLN A 194 10.15 -5.49 -6.91
CA GLN A 194 11.41 -6.16 -7.22
C GLN A 194 11.33 -7.69 -7.09
N ALA A 195 10.41 -8.18 -6.26
CA ALA A 195 10.21 -9.62 -6.03
C ALA A 195 9.00 -10.19 -6.80
N ASN A 196 8.36 -9.40 -7.68
CA ASN A 196 7.24 -9.86 -8.49
C ASN A 196 7.53 -9.70 -10.00
N ASP A 197 6.55 -9.99 -10.84
CA ASP A 197 6.69 -9.97 -12.28
C ASP A 197 6.08 -8.73 -12.96
N LEU A 198 5.77 -7.64 -12.21
CA LEU A 198 5.14 -6.45 -12.74
C LEU A 198 5.87 -5.88 -13.97
N VAL A 199 7.17 -5.62 -13.83
CA VAL A 199 7.98 -5.05 -14.92
C VAL A 199 8.00 -5.97 -16.13
N LEU A 200 8.12 -7.28 -15.92
CA LEU A 200 8.06 -8.27 -16.99
C LEU A 200 6.73 -8.19 -17.74
N GLN A 201 5.60 -8.17 -17.02
CA GLN A 201 4.27 -8.10 -17.62
C GLN A 201 4.06 -6.82 -18.41
N LEU A 202 4.45 -5.67 -17.85
CA LEU A 202 4.37 -4.37 -18.55
C LEU A 202 5.21 -4.37 -19.83
N ARG A 203 6.47 -4.85 -19.78
CA ARG A 203 7.33 -4.91 -20.96
C ARG A 203 6.81 -5.88 -22.02
N LYS A 204 6.26 -7.04 -21.61
CA LYS A 204 5.63 -7.99 -22.55
C LYS A 204 4.38 -7.41 -23.21
N ALA A 205 3.65 -6.56 -22.52
CA ALA A 205 2.51 -5.82 -23.05
C ALA A 205 2.90 -4.55 -23.87
N ARG A 206 4.21 -4.26 -24.01
CA ARG A 206 4.74 -3.04 -24.65
C ARG A 206 4.28 -1.75 -23.97
N ILE A 207 4.14 -1.80 -22.66
CA ILE A 207 3.80 -0.64 -21.82
C ILE A 207 5.11 0.01 -21.36
N ASP A 208 5.15 1.33 -21.41
CA ASP A 208 6.23 2.18 -20.86
C ASP A 208 5.69 3.43 -20.14
N GLN A 209 4.37 3.59 -20.11
CA GLN A 209 3.68 4.60 -19.30
C GLN A 209 2.76 3.94 -18.28
N VAL A 210 2.75 4.46 -17.06
CA VAL A 210 1.96 3.90 -15.95
C VAL A 210 1.16 5.00 -15.27
N ILE A 211 -0.13 4.76 -15.08
CA ILE A 211 -0.97 5.47 -14.11
C ILE A 211 -0.99 4.62 -12.85
N LEU A 212 -0.43 5.12 -11.75
CA LEU A 212 -0.22 4.39 -10.52
C LEU A 212 -1.19 4.83 -9.42
N ALA A 213 -1.87 3.88 -8.80
CA ALA A 213 -2.80 4.05 -7.68
C ALA A 213 -2.69 2.87 -6.72
N GLY A 214 -3.42 2.89 -5.60
CA GLY A 214 -3.51 1.80 -4.63
C GLY A 214 -2.93 2.17 -3.26
N MET A 215 -2.48 1.18 -2.52
CA MET A 215 -2.05 1.33 -1.12
C MET A 215 -0.62 0.83 -0.92
N SER A 216 0.13 1.27 0.07
CA SER A 216 -0.05 2.51 0.82
C SER A 216 0.85 3.60 0.23
N ALA A 217 0.44 4.85 0.25
CA ALA A 217 1.09 5.95 -0.47
C ALA A 217 2.61 6.01 -0.26
N ASN A 218 3.06 6.09 1.01
CA ASN A 218 4.48 6.22 1.39
C ASN A 218 5.26 4.89 1.43
N LEU A 219 4.61 3.79 1.10
CA LEU A 219 5.21 2.45 1.15
C LEU A 219 5.15 1.80 -0.24
N CYS A 220 4.14 0.96 -0.49
CA CYS A 220 4.09 0.18 -1.72
C CYS A 220 3.92 1.06 -2.95
N VAL A 221 3.08 2.09 -2.92
CA VAL A 221 2.89 3.00 -4.07
C VAL A 221 4.19 3.75 -4.38
N GLU A 222 4.85 4.33 -3.37
CA GLU A 222 6.12 5.03 -3.57
C GLU A 222 7.23 4.07 -4.02
N SER A 223 7.29 2.87 -3.46
CA SER A 223 8.29 1.88 -3.86
C SER A 223 8.09 1.43 -5.31
N HIS A 224 6.84 1.23 -5.74
CA HIS A 224 6.52 0.93 -7.14
C HIS A 224 6.88 2.11 -8.05
N LEU A 225 6.56 3.36 -7.66
CA LEU A 225 6.94 4.55 -8.41
C LEU A 225 8.45 4.60 -8.64
N ARG A 226 9.24 4.45 -7.58
CA ARG A 226 10.71 4.51 -7.65
C ARG A 226 11.28 3.41 -8.56
N ASP A 227 10.84 2.18 -8.37
CA ASP A 227 11.32 1.06 -9.20
C ASP A 227 10.93 1.23 -10.68
N LEU A 228 9.70 1.63 -10.95
CA LEU A 228 9.24 1.85 -12.33
C LEU A 228 10.06 2.97 -13.02
N LEU A 229 10.37 4.06 -12.32
CA LEU A 229 11.22 5.13 -12.87
C LEU A 229 12.63 4.61 -13.17
N GLU A 230 13.25 3.83 -12.26
CA GLU A 230 14.58 3.21 -12.47
C GLU A 230 14.55 2.19 -13.62
N GLN A 231 13.41 1.56 -13.88
CA GLN A 231 13.19 0.66 -15.02
C GLN A 231 12.85 1.40 -16.33
N GLY A 232 12.84 2.75 -16.32
CA GLY A 232 12.62 3.59 -17.49
C GLY A 232 11.16 3.70 -17.93
N PHE A 233 10.23 3.64 -17.00
CA PHE A 233 8.83 3.97 -17.26
C PHE A 233 8.56 5.45 -16.96
N GLU A 234 7.60 6.05 -17.66
CA GLU A 234 6.99 7.30 -17.26
C GLU A 234 5.81 6.99 -16.32
N VAL A 235 5.74 7.67 -15.16
CA VAL A 235 4.72 7.36 -14.14
C VAL A 235 3.94 8.61 -13.74
N ALA A 236 2.62 8.55 -13.88
CA ALA A 236 1.66 9.47 -13.28
C ALA A 236 1.06 8.83 -12.03
N VAL A 237 1.16 9.48 -10.87
CA VAL A 237 0.53 9.02 -9.62
C VAL A 237 -0.82 9.70 -9.44
N VAL A 238 -1.84 8.94 -9.02
CA VAL A 238 -3.17 9.49 -8.71
C VAL A 238 -3.30 9.72 -7.21
N LYS A 239 -3.13 10.97 -6.78
CA LYS A 239 -2.94 11.37 -5.37
C LYS A 239 -4.13 11.06 -4.45
N ASP A 240 -5.35 11.10 -4.95
CA ASP A 240 -6.58 10.81 -4.19
C ASP A 240 -7.11 9.38 -4.40
N ALA A 241 -6.37 8.57 -5.17
CA ALA A 241 -6.59 7.13 -5.29
C ALA A 241 -5.52 6.33 -4.52
N THR A 242 -4.92 6.94 -3.51
CA THR A 242 -4.01 6.35 -2.53
C THR A 242 -4.23 6.98 -1.17
N ALA A 243 -3.81 6.31 -0.12
CA ALA A 243 -3.88 6.77 1.27
C ALA A 243 -2.71 6.17 2.07
N ALA A 244 -2.51 6.60 3.29
CA ALA A 244 -1.47 6.04 4.15
C ALA A 244 -1.84 6.07 5.63
N ALA A 245 -1.05 5.38 6.45
CA ALA A 245 -1.20 5.40 7.88
C ALA A 245 -0.75 6.74 8.47
N MET A 246 -1.45 7.15 9.53
CA MET A 246 -0.99 8.18 10.45
C MET A 246 -0.62 7.50 11.77
N LEU A 247 0.65 7.57 12.12
CA LEU A 247 1.24 6.97 13.31
C LEU A 247 2.01 8.03 14.10
N PRO A 248 2.43 7.76 15.36
CA PRO A 248 3.32 8.67 16.08
C PRO A 248 4.61 9.02 15.32
N GLU A 249 5.07 8.15 14.45
CA GLU A 249 6.21 8.35 13.57
C GLU A 249 5.98 9.42 12.50
N GLY A 250 4.71 9.73 12.17
CA GLY A 250 4.34 10.78 11.24
C GLY A 250 3.14 10.44 10.35
N ASP A 251 2.80 11.41 9.50
CA ASP A 251 1.77 11.28 8.46
C ASP A 251 2.39 10.70 7.19
N GLY A 252 2.11 9.43 6.91
CA GLY A 252 2.63 8.75 5.74
C GLY A 252 2.13 9.31 4.42
N TYR A 253 0.91 9.86 4.38
CA TYR A 253 0.38 10.45 3.15
C TYR A 253 1.11 11.74 2.79
N GLN A 254 1.35 12.62 3.76
CA GLN A 254 2.10 13.86 3.54
C GLN A 254 3.54 13.57 3.09
N ALA A 255 4.19 12.59 3.71
CA ALA A 255 5.52 12.16 3.30
C ALA A 255 5.56 11.73 1.83
N ALA A 256 4.58 10.92 1.40
CA ALA A 256 4.47 10.45 0.03
C ALA A 256 4.21 11.59 -0.96
N ILE A 257 3.27 12.49 -0.67
CA ILE A 257 2.91 13.61 -1.56
C ILE A 257 4.12 14.52 -1.86
N ILE A 258 4.96 14.76 -0.86
CA ILE A 258 6.19 15.51 -1.07
C ILE A 258 7.08 14.78 -2.09
N ASN A 259 7.33 13.47 -1.88
CA ASN A 259 8.17 12.69 -2.78
C ASN A 259 7.56 12.59 -4.18
N PHE A 260 6.26 12.39 -4.30
CA PHE A 260 5.58 12.32 -5.61
C PHE A 260 5.76 13.61 -6.41
N ARG A 261 5.70 14.79 -5.77
CA ARG A 261 5.97 16.08 -6.44
C ARG A 261 7.39 16.19 -6.99
N TYR A 262 8.36 15.51 -6.34
CA TYR A 262 9.75 15.54 -6.76
C TYR A 262 10.07 14.58 -7.90
N ILE A 263 9.43 13.40 -7.92
CA ILE A 263 9.92 12.32 -8.76
C ILE A 263 8.91 11.80 -9.80
N ALA A 264 7.59 11.94 -9.59
CA ALA A 264 6.62 11.48 -10.58
C ALA A 264 6.58 12.38 -11.82
N ASN A 265 6.36 11.80 -13.01
CA ASN A 265 6.18 12.57 -14.24
C ASN A 265 4.91 13.42 -14.20
N ALA A 266 3.87 12.94 -13.51
CA ALA A 266 2.67 13.72 -13.20
C ALA A 266 2.06 13.31 -11.87
N LEU A 267 1.38 14.24 -11.21
CA LEU A 267 0.62 14.01 -9.99
C LEU A 267 -0.81 14.49 -10.22
N TRP A 268 -1.71 13.57 -10.49
CA TRP A 268 -3.09 13.86 -10.88
C TRP A 268 -4.08 13.62 -9.73
N SER A 269 -5.22 14.29 -9.79
CA SER A 269 -6.43 13.83 -9.14
C SER A 269 -7.07 12.69 -9.95
N THR A 270 -7.98 11.95 -9.33
CA THR A 270 -8.77 10.92 -10.03
C THR A 270 -9.58 11.54 -11.18
N GLU A 271 -10.10 12.74 -11.01
CA GLU A 271 -10.83 13.43 -12.07
C GLU A 271 -9.95 13.72 -13.29
N GLU A 272 -8.75 14.26 -13.06
CA GLU A 272 -7.76 14.49 -14.11
C GLU A 272 -7.37 13.18 -14.81
N ALA A 273 -7.04 12.14 -14.05
CA ALA A 273 -6.67 10.83 -14.59
C ALA A 273 -7.80 10.24 -15.46
N VAL A 274 -9.05 10.29 -14.99
CA VAL A 274 -10.22 9.80 -15.75
C VAL A 274 -10.42 10.59 -17.03
N LYS A 275 -10.27 11.92 -17.01
CA LYS A 275 -10.34 12.76 -18.22
C LYS A 275 -9.26 12.35 -19.24
N GLN A 276 -8.02 12.17 -18.80
CA GLN A 276 -6.91 11.73 -19.65
C GLN A 276 -7.19 10.34 -20.25
N ILE A 277 -7.59 9.38 -19.42
CA ILE A 277 -7.91 8.00 -19.85
C ILE A 277 -9.01 7.99 -20.92
N LEU A 278 -10.08 8.76 -20.72
CA LEU A 278 -11.21 8.79 -21.63
C LEU A 278 -10.99 9.68 -22.86
N GLY A 279 -9.89 10.47 -22.91
CA GLY A 279 -9.64 11.42 -23.98
C GLY A 279 -10.66 12.56 -24.03
N LYS A 280 -11.17 12.95 -22.87
CA LYS A 280 -12.11 14.09 -22.75
C LYS A 280 -11.28 15.32 -22.36
N ALA A 281 -11.21 16.27 -23.26
CA ALA A 281 -10.57 17.56 -22.98
C ALA A 281 -11.33 18.36 -21.90
#